data_113e67405b4e6781edbbb9621490a262
#
_entry.id   113e67405b4e6781edbbb9621490a262
#
_cell.length_a   1.000
_cell.length_b   1.000
_cell.length_c   1.000
_cell.angle_alpha   90.00
_cell.angle_beta   90.00
_cell.angle_gamma   90.00
#
_symmetry.space_group_name_H-M   'P 1'
#
loop_
_entity.id
_entity.type
_entity.pdbx_description
1 polymer ?
#
loop_
_entity_poly.entity_id
_entity_poly.type
_entity_poly.pdbx_seq_one_letter_code
_entity_poly.pdbx_strand_id
1 'polypeptide(L)'
;MKLAVVGATGLVGTEILEVLQEHQFPYDQLLLVASERSKGKVIEYMGKSHVIIGLEEAVAAQPEIAIFSAGGSTSLEWAPKFAAVGTVVIDNSSAWRMDPNKKLVVPEINAKEIGAADKIIANPNCSTIQMVLALEPLRQRYGIKRIVVSTYQSVTGTGKAAVDQMMAERQGKTPEMVYPHKIDMNVLPHIDVFQPNGYTKEEMKMIKETKKIFSDDSIQVTSTTVRVPTIGGHSEAVNVEFKQDFDLAEVRSLLENAPGIIVQDDPANFVYPMPIHAHKKDEVFVGRLRRDESQPNTLNMWIVADNLRKGAATNAVQIAEYLLENKLV
;
A
#
# COMPACT_ATOMS: atom_id res chain seq x y z
N MET A 1 1.65 -26.26 2.27
CA MET A 1 2.25 -24.99 2.76
C MET A 1 1.40 -24.42 3.88
N LYS A 2 2.01 -23.92 4.93
CA LYS A 2 1.35 -23.16 6.00
C LYS A 2 1.52 -21.66 5.75
N LEU A 3 0.43 -20.93 5.81
CA LEU A 3 0.40 -19.47 5.68
C LEU A 3 -0.05 -18.86 7.01
N ALA A 4 0.65 -17.86 7.51
CA ALA A 4 0.22 -17.08 8.67
C ALA A 4 -0.20 -15.66 8.25
N VAL A 5 -1.32 -15.18 8.80
CA VAL A 5 -1.74 -13.77 8.70
C VAL A 5 -1.67 -13.17 10.10
N VAL A 6 -0.67 -12.30 10.33
CA VAL A 6 -0.42 -11.65 11.62
C VAL A 6 -1.10 -10.29 11.64
N GLY A 7 -1.98 -10.08 12.61
CA GLY A 7 -2.89 -8.94 12.65
C GLY A 7 -4.22 -9.21 11.94
N ALA A 8 -4.64 -10.47 11.87
CA ALA A 8 -5.82 -10.94 11.12
C ALA A 8 -7.15 -10.26 11.49
N THR A 9 -7.25 -9.64 12.67
CA THR A 9 -8.45 -8.93 13.16
C THR A 9 -8.49 -7.43 12.81
N GLY A 10 -7.44 -6.90 12.20
CA GLY A 10 -7.36 -5.51 11.76
C GLY A 10 -7.99 -5.30 10.37
N LEU A 11 -8.21 -4.03 9.96
CA LEU A 11 -8.77 -3.73 8.63
C LEU A 11 -7.96 -4.35 7.50
N VAL A 12 -6.64 -4.17 7.50
CA VAL A 12 -5.76 -4.76 6.47
C VAL A 12 -5.70 -6.28 6.60
N GLY A 13 -5.71 -6.83 7.83
CA GLY A 13 -5.72 -8.28 8.05
C GLY A 13 -6.96 -8.94 7.48
N THR A 14 -8.13 -8.34 7.67
CA THR A 14 -9.38 -8.81 7.07
C THR A 14 -9.33 -8.71 5.54
N GLU A 15 -8.77 -7.63 5.01
CA GLU A 15 -8.61 -7.44 3.57
C GLU A 15 -7.65 -8.47 2.96
N ILE A 16 -6.56 -8.82 3.67
CA ILE A 16 -5.64 -9.89 3.23
C ILE A 16 -6.41 -11.22 3.07
N LEU A 17 -7.29 -11.55 4.01
CA LEU A 17 -8.09 -12.77 3.90
C LEU A 17 -9.03 -12.74 2.69
N GLU A 18 -9.67 -11.62 2.41
CA GLU A 18 -10.53 -11.46 1.23
C GLU A 18 -9.71 -11.62 -0.07
N VAL A 19 -8.55 -10.97 -0.18
CA VAL A 19 -7.68 -11.08 -1.36
C VAL A 19 -7.15 -12.51 -1.54
N LEU A 20 -6.72 -13.18 -0.47
CA LEU A 20 -6.30 -14.59 -0.53
C LEU A 20 -7.39 -15.51 -1.09
N GLN A 21 -8.65 -15.24 -0.74
CA GLN A 21 -9.80 -16.00 -1.25
C GLN A 21 -10.06 -15.69 -2.72
N GLU A 22 -10.09 -14.41 -3.10
CA GLU A 22 -10.35 -13.96 -4.48
C GLU A 22 -9.28 -14.43 -5.46
N HIS A 23 -8.01 -14.39 -5.05
CA HIS A 23 -6.87 -14.89 -5.81
C HIS A 23 -6.73 -16.42 -5.76
N GLN A 24 -7.56 -17.12 -4.97
CA GLN A 24 -7.45 -18.57 -4.78
C GLN A 24 -6.03 -18.99 -4.36
N PHE A 25 -5.40 -18.17 -3.49
CA PHE A 25 -4.03 -18.39 -3.05
C PHE A 25 -3.85 -19.79 -2.43
N PRO A 26 -2.90 -20.61 -2.89
CA PRO A 26 -2.77 -22.00 -2.44
C PRO A 26 -2.13 -22.11 -1.06
N TYR A 27 -2.82 -22.73 -0.12
CA TYR A 27 -2.29 -23.12 1.19
C TYR A 27 -3.00 -24.40 1.70
N ASP A 28 -2.30 -25.20 2.51
CA ASP A 28 -2.89 -26.37 3.17
C ASP A 28 -3.43 -25.99 4.56
N GLN A 29 -2.73 -25.07 5.25
CA GLN A 29 -3.10 -24.61 6.58
C GLN A 29 -2.99 -23.08 6.68
N LEU A 30 -4.03 -22.43 7.18
CA LEU A 30 -4.05 -20.99 7.48
C LEU A 30 -4.00 -20.78 8.99
N LEU A 31 -3.02 -19.96 9.44
CA LEU A 31 -2.84 -19.58 10.83
C LEU A 31 -3.27 -18.10 10.98
N LEU A 32 -4.35 -17.86 11.70
CA LEU A 32 -4.81 -16.50 12.02
C LEU A 32 -4.20 -16.07 13.34
N VAL A 33 -3.37 -15.02 13.28
CA VAL A 33 -2.57 -14.58 14.42
C VAL A 33 -2.96 -13.16 14.81
N ALA A 34 -3.20 -12.93 16.09
CA ALA A 34 -3.47 -11.60 16.62
C ALA A 34 -2.90 -11.41 18.05
N SER A 35 -3.16 -10.25 18.66
CA SER A 35 -2.73 -9.95 20.02
C SER A 35 -3.41 -10.88 21.05
N GLU A 36 -2.81 -11.02 22.22
CA GLU A 36 -3.34 -11.82 23.35
C GLU A 36 -4.81 -11.47 23.69
N ARG A 37 -5.24 -10.22 23.50
CA ARG A 37 -6.65 -9.80 23.69
C ARG A 37 -7.62 -10.50 22.72
N SER A 38 -7.15 -10.94 21.58
CA SER A 38 -7.95 -11.62 20.54
C SER A 38 -7.73 -13.13 20.46
N LYS A 39 -6.70 -13.65 21.13
CA LYS A 39 -6.37 -15.05 21.19
C LYS A 39 -7.56 -15.89 21.72
N GLY A 40 -7.80 -17.01 21.09
CA GLY A 40 -8.92 -17.91 21.38
C GLY A 40 -10.25 -17.51 20.76
N LYS A 41 -10.38 -16.32 20.16
CA LYS A 41 -11.58 -15.97 19.37
C LYS A 41 -11.59 -16.78 18.08
N VAL A 42 -12.80 -17.00 17.57
CA VAL A 42 -13.02 -17.75 16.33
C VAL A 42 -13.39 -16.75 15.23
N ILE A 43 -12.79 -16.93 14.06
CA ILE A 43 -13.15 -16.22 12.81
C ILE A 43 -13.67 -17.28 11.84
N GLU A 44 -14.85 -17.05 11.28
CA GLU A 44 -15.36 -17.84 10.18
C GLU A 44 -14.76 -17.31 8.86
N TYR A 45 -14.07 -18.19 8.13
CA TYR A 45 -13.46 -17.86 6.86
C TYR A 45 -13.55 -19.05 5.90
N MET A 46 -14.08 -18.83 4.69
CA MET A 46 -14.33 -19.85 3.66
C MET A 46 -15.08 -21.08 4.20
N GLY A 47 -16.08 -20.86 5.05
CA GLY A 47 -16.92 -21.91 5.64
C GLY A 47 -16.22 -22.77 6.69
N LYS A 48 -15.06 -22.35 7.19
CA LYS A 48 -14.32 -23.02 8.27
C LYS A 48 -14.11 -22.08 9.44
N SER A 49 -14.20 -22.64 10.64
CA SER A 49 -13.89 -21.93 11.88
C SER A 49 -12.38 -21.95 12.15
N HIS A 50 -11.78 -20.76 12.25
CA HIS A 50 -10.36 -20.60 12.56
C HIS A 50 -10.20 -19.98 13.95
N VAL A 51 -9.52 -20.67 14.85
CA VAL A 51 -9.17 -20.14 16.17
C VAL A 51 -7.96 -19.21 16.03
N ILE A 52 -8.07 -18.00 16.57
CA ILE A 52 -6.95 -17.06 16.61
C ILE A 52 -5.89 -17.56 17.60
N ILE A 53 -4.65 -17.64 17.15
CA ILE A 53 -3.49 -18.02 17.96
C ILE A 53 -2.60 -16.84 18.28
N GLY A 54 -1.71 -17.00 19.24
CA GLY A 54 -0.67 -16.02 19.61
C GLY A 54 0.54 -16.10 18.69
N LEU A 55 1.41 -15.08 18.80
CA LEU A 55 2.65 -14.97 17.99
C LEU A 55 3.65 -16.10 18.30
N GLU A 56 3.79 -16.50 19.57
CA GLU A 56 4.66 -17.62 19.99
C GLU A 56 4.24 -18.94 19.35
N GLU A 57 2.93 -19.24 19.39
CA GLU A 57 2.35 -20.43 18.79
C GLU A 57 2.54 -20.44 17.26
N ALA A 58 2.40 -19.25 16.63
CA ALA A 58 2.59 -19.12 15.20
C ALA A 58 4.06 -19.35 14.79
N VAL A 59 5.04 -18.84 15.54
CA VAL A 59 6.47 -19.12 15.33
C VAL A 59 6.74 -20.62 15.50
N ALA A 60 6.20 -21.24 16.56
CA ALA A 60 6.38 -22.67 16.82
C ALA A 60 5.77 -23.55 15.71
N ALA A 61 4.72 -23.07 15.03
CA ALA A 61 4.10 -23.78 13.91
C ALA A 61 4.94 -23.72 12.62
N GLN A 62 5.95 -22.84 12.53
CA GLN A 62 6.89 -22.69 11.41
C GLN A 62 6.15 -22.57 10.06
N PRO A 63 5.34 -21.50 9.84
CA PRO A 63 4.73 -21.28 8.54
C PRO A 63 5.81 -20.96 7.49
N GLU A 64 5.59 -21.35 6.26
CA GLU A 64 6.48 -21.03 5.15
C GLU A 64 6.43 -19.54 4.83
N ILE A 65 5.24 -18.93 4.85
CA ILE A 65 5.01 -17.50 4.64
C ILE A 65 4.22 -16.92 5.81
N ALA A 66 4.57 -15.70 6.23
CA ALA A 66 3.81 -14.91 7.19
C ALA A 66 3.58 -13.49 6.66
N ILE A 67 2.32 -13.09 6.46
CA ILE A 67 1.96 -11.73 6.06
C ILE A 67 1.63 -10.93 7.33
N PHE A 68 2.43 -9.90 7.61
CA PHE A 68 2.31 -9.08 8.81
C PHE A 68 1.53 -7.79 8.56
N SER A 69 0.54 -7.53 9.40
CA SER A 69 -0.21 -6.28 9.48
C SER A 69 -0.56 -5.96 10.94
N ALA A 70 0.45 -5.97 11.83
CA ALA A 70 0.30 -5.80 13.27
C ALA A 70 1.06 -4.59 13.85
N GLY A 71 1.53 -3.69 12.98
CA GLY A 71 2.28 -2.49 13.36
C GLY A 71 3.78 -2.71 13.52
N GLY A 72 4.53 -1.59 13.51
CA GLY A 72 6.00 -1.62 13.44
C GLY A 72 6.68 -2.23 14.64
N SER A 73 6.20 -1.97 15.86
CA SER A 73 6.80 -2.54 17.08
C SER A 73 6.69 -4.07 17.11
N THR A 74 5.51 -4.59 16.75
CA THR A 74 5.31 -6.04 16.63
C THR A 74 6.20 -6.63 15.55
N SER A 75 6.32 -5.96 14.40
CA SER A 75 7.16 -6.44 13.32
C SER A 75 8.65 -6.46 13.69
N LEU A 76 9.16 -5.41 14.33
CA LEU A 76 10.56 -5.35 14.78
C LEU A 76 10.91 -6.47 15.76
N GLU A 77 9.97 -6.82 16.64
CA GLU A 77 10.18 -7.89 17.62
C GLU A 77 10.04 -9.30 17.02
N TRP A 78 9.02 -9.51 16.19
CA TRP A 78 8.60 -10.86 15.79
C TRP A 78 9.04 -11.29 14.40
N ALA A 79 9.17 -10.39 13.43
CA ALA A 79 9.62 -10.79 12.10
C ALA A 79 10.98 -11.50 12.11
N PRO A 80 11.99 -11.07 12.91
CA PRO A 80 13.23 -11.83 13.02
C PRO A 80 13.06 -13.24 13.63
N LYS A 81 12.11 -13.42 14.56
CA LYS A 81 11.84 -14.74 15.17
C LYS A 81 11.22 -15.70 14.15
N PHE A 82 10.29 -15.22 13.31
CA PHE A 82 9.74 -15.99 12.19
C PHE A 82 10.84 -16.31 11.16
N ALA A 83 11.65 -15.33 10.79
CA ALA A 83 12.75 -15.53 9.84
C ALA A 83 13.76 -16.57 10.34
N ALA A 84 14.04 -16.61 11.65
CA ALA A 84 14.97 -17.57 12.26
C ALA A 84 14.51 -19.03 12.18
N VAL A 85 13.22 -19.28 12.07
CA VAL A 85 12.65 -20.62 11.85
C VAL A 85 12.41 -20.96 10.37
N GLY A 86 12.90 -20.09 9.45
CA GLY A 86 12.84 -20.32 8.01
C GLY A 86 11.67 -19.62 7.30
N THR A 87 10.71 -19.04 8.04
CA THR A 87 9.57 -18.32 7.48
C THR A 87 10.00 -17.11 6.65
N VAL A 88 9.40 -16.90 5.49
CA VAL A 88 9.49 -15.62 4.77
C VAL A 88 8.38 -14.69 5.28
N VAL A 89 8.78 -13.54 5.82
CA VAL A 89 7.87 -12.52 6.35
C VAL A 89 7.66 -11.42 5.30
N ILE A 90 6.40 -11.11 4.99
CA ILE A 90 6.00 -9.95 4.17
C ILE A 90 5.36 -8.93 5.11
N ASP A 91 6.01 -7.79 5.32
CA ASP A 91 5.61 -6.84 6.36
C ASP A 91 5.00 -5.57 5.80
N ASN A 92 3.74 -5.30 6.15
CA ASN A 92 3.02 -4.08 5.77
C ASN A 92 3.39 -2.85 6.62
N SER A 93 4.14 -3.02 7.71
CA SER A 93 4.54 -1.88 8.55
C SER A 93 5.69 -1.08 7.94
N SER A 94 6.00 0.06 8.53
CA SER A 94 7.15 0.87 8.09
C SER A 94 8.49 0.40 8.68
N ALA A 95 8.51 -0.69 9.47
CA ALA A 95 9.68 -1.10 10.26
C ALA A 95 10.93 -1.39 9.42
N TRP A 96 10.77 -2.06 8.28
CA TRP A 96 11.86 -2.56 7.46
C TRP A 96 12.06 -1.83 6.14
N ARG A 97 11.14 -0.90 5.78
CA ARG A 97 11.13 -0.27 4.46
C ARG A 97 12.43 0.43 4.10
N MET A 98 13.05 1.09 5.07
CA MET A 98 14.31 1.82 4.85
C MET A 98 15.56 1.09 5.33
N ASP A 99 15.44 -0.16 5.79
CA ASP A 99 16.61 -1.02 6.05
C ASP A 99 17.27 -1.35 4.70
N PRO A 100 18.57 -1.05 4.53
CA PRO A 100 19.29 -1.29 3.26
C PRO A 100 19.40 -2.78 2.91
N ASN A 101 19.28 -3.66 3.90
CA ASN A 101 19.39 -5.11 3.72
C ASN A 101 18.02 -5.78 3.49
N LYS A 102 16.93 -5.02 3.45
CA LYS A 102 15.57 -5.54 3.23
C LYS A 102 15.01 -5.00 1.92
N LYS A 103 14.42 -5.88 1.12
CA LYS A 103 13.78 -5.50 -0.13
C LYS A 103 12.48 -4.76 0.16
N LEU A 104 12.24 -3.68 -0.56
CA LEU A 104 10.99 -2.92 -0.56
C LEU A 104 10.31 -3.14 -1.91
N VAL A 105 9.21 -3.89 -1.94
CA VAL A 105 8.75 -4.53 -3.18
C VAL A 105 7.37 -4.09 -3.62
N VAL A 106 7.29 -3.66 -4.88
CA VAL A 106 6.07 -3.61 -5.68
C VAL A 106 6.26 -4.64 -6.80
N PRO A 107 5.48 -5.73 -6.83
CA PRO A 107 5.77 -6.89 -7.70
C PRO A 107 5.97 -6.54 -9.16
N GLU A 108 5.15 -5.68 -9.72
CA GLU A 108 5.21 -5.26 -11.13
C GLU A 108 6.49 -4.48 -11.47
N ILE A 109 7.22 -3.99 -10.46
CA ILE A 109 8.40 -3.15 -10.66
C ILE A 109 9.69 -3.93 -10.39
N ASN A 110 9.79 -4.53 -9.21
CA ASN A 110 11.08 -4.99 -8.70
C ASN A 110 11.04 -6.34 -7.96
N ALA A 111 9.99 -7.16 -8.12
CA ALA A 111 9.94 -8.49 -7.47
C ALA A 111 11.14 -9.39 -7.85
N LYS A 112 11.70 -9.22 -9.05
CA LYS A 112 12.92 -9.94 -9.51
C LYS A 112 14.16 -9.70 -8.64
N GLU A 113 14.13 -8.72 -7.76
CA GLU A 113 15.21 -8.46 -6.79
C GLU A 113 15.15 -9.38 -5.58
N ILE A 114 14.03 -10.09 -5.37
CA ILE A 114 13.86 -11.01 -4.25
C ILE A 114 14.66 -12.28 -4.53
N GLY A 115 15.51 -12.65 -3.57
CA GLY A 115 16.27 -13.89 -3.59
C GLY A 115 15.91 -14.83 -2.43
N ALA A 116 16.32 -16.08 -2.48
CA ALA A 116 16.04 -17.10 -1.46
C ALA A 116 16.55 -16.75 -0.04
N ALA A 117 17.53 -15.84 0.05
CA ALA A 117 18.07 -15.34 1.32
C ALA A 117 17.19 -14.25 1.97
N ASP A 118 16.27 -13.65 1.24
CA ASP A 118 15.40 -12.57 1.74
C ASP A 118 14.29 -13.14 2.60
N LYS A 119 14.50 -13.17 3.92
CA LYS A 119 13.51 -13.71 4.88
C LYS A 119 12.57 -12.63 5.47
N ILE A 120 12.83 -11.37 5.24
CA ILE A 120 11.94 -10.25 5.59
C ILE A 120 11.87 -9.32 4.38
N ILE A 121 10.67 -9.19 3.82
CA ILE A 121 10.35 -8.36 2.65
C ILE A 121 9.40 -7.26 3.10
N ALA A 122 9.72 -6.02 2.82
CA ALA A 122 8.89 -4.89 3.18
C ALA A 122 7.87 -4.59 2.08
N ASN A 123 6.61 -4.43 2.48
CA ASN A 123 5.53 -3.91 1.66
C ASN A 123 5.50 -2.38 1.78
N PRO A 124 5.52 -1.60 0.67
CA PRO A 124 5.65 -0.15 0.75
C PRO A 124 4.43 0.56 1.35
N ASN A 125 4.55 1.87 1.52
CA ASN A 125 3.45 2.75 1.90
C ASN A 125 2.36 2.73 0.81
N CYS A 126 1.09 2.79 1.24
CA CYS A 126 -0.07 2.66 0.35
C CYS A 126 -0.09 3.71 -0.77
N SER A 127 0.19 4.98 -0.44
CA SER A 127 0.28 6.04 -1.44
C SER A 127 1.51 5.86 -2.33
N THR A 128 2.64 5.41 -1.78
CA THR A 128 3.83 5.13 -2.59
C THR A 128 3.55 4.05 -3.64
N ILE A 129 2.90 2.93 -3.25
CA ILE A 129 2.63 1.82 -4.18
C ILE A 129 1.85 2.30 -5.41
N GLN A 130 0.73 2.99 -5.21
CA GLN A 130 -0.12 3.42 -6.33
C GLN A 130 0.59 4.43 -7.24
N MET A 131 1.38 5.34 -6.67
CA MET A 131 2.13 6.34 -7.43
C MET A 131 3.24 5.68 -8.27
N VAL A 132 4.08 4.85 -7.66
CA VAL A 132 5.21 4.24 -8.39
C VAL A 132 4.74 3.25 -9.44
N LEU A 133 3.63 2.53 -9.20
CA LEU A 133 3.05 1.63 -10.20
C LEU A 133 2.59 2.40 -11.44
N ALA A 134 1.86 3.51 -11.24
CA ALA A 134 1.41 4.36 -12.35
C ALA A 134 2.58 5.04 -13.10
N LEU A 135 3.67 5.35 -12.39
CA LEU A 135 4.82 6.03 -12.98
C LEU A 135 5.83 5.09 -13.65
N GLU A 136 5.84 3.80 -13.32
CA GLU A 136 6.87 2.86 -13.81
C GLU A 136 6.93 2.75 -15.34
N PRO A 137 5.84 2.54 -16.10
CA PRO A 137 5.91 2.47 -17.55
C PRO A 137 6.44 3.77 -18.19
N LEU A 138 6.11 4.91 -17.59
CA LEU A 138 6.57 6.22 -18.04
C LEU A 138 8.05 6.47 -17.68
N ARG A 139 8.47 6.00 -16.50
CA ARG A 139 9.88 6.02 -16.07
C ARG A 139 10.78 5.23 -17.01
N GLN A 140 10.35 4.03 -17.38
CA GLN A 140 11.10 3.18 -18.30
C GLN A 140 11.25 3.84 -19.68
N ARG A 141 10.23 4.53 -20.14
CA ARG A 141 10.21 5.13 -21.49
C ARG A 141 10.89 6.49 -21.56
N TYR A 142 10.63 7.38 -20.60
CA TYR A 142 11.05 8.80 -20.67
C TYR A 142 12.08 9.19 -19.63
N GLY A 143 12.33 8.34 -18.61
CA GLY A 143 13.10 8.69 -17.42
C GLY A 143 12.41 9.77 -16.59
N ILE A 144 12.47 9.68 -15.27
CA ILE A 144 11.90 10.70 -14.36
C ILE A 144 13.01 11.59 -13.82
N LYS A 145 12.76 12.89 -13.80
CA LYS A 145 13.63 13.90 -13.19
C LYS A 145 13.08 14.38 -11.86
N ARG A 146 11.77 14.71 -11.81
CA ARG A 146 11.14 15.28 -10.63
C ARG A 146 9.68 14.84 -10.50
N ILE A 147 9.23 14.63 -9.25
CA ILE A 147 7.85 14.33 -8.89
C ILE A 147 7.39 15.34 -7.83
N VAL A 148 6.25 15.98 -8.08
CA VAL A 148 5.48 16.72 -7.08
C VAL A 148 4.16 15.99 -6.89
N VAL A 149 3.87 15.58 -5.66
CA VAL A 149 2.64 14.86 -5.37
C VAL A 149 1.89 15.48 -4.20
N SER A 150 0.60 15.67 -4.39
CA SER A 150 -0.34 15.97 -3.29
C SER A 150 -1.29 14.78 -3.17
N THR A 151 -1.39 14.21 -1.96
CA THR A 151 -2.27 13.07 -1.71
C THR A 151 -3.54 13.49 -0.99
N TYR A 152 -4.62 12.81 -1.27
CA TYR A 152 -5.94 12.93 -0.62
C TYR A 152 -6.29 11.55 -0.07
N GLN A 153 -5.89 11.32 1.20
CA GLN A 153 -5.88 9.98 1.78
C GLN A 153 -7.12 9.71 2.61
N SER A 154 -7.79 8.60 2.31
CA SER A 154 -8.91 8.05 3.08
C SER A 154 -8.57 7.84 4.56
N VAL A 155 -9.56 8.02 5.44
CA VAL A 155 -9.45 7.73 6.88
C VAL A 155 -9.13 6.26 7.17
N THR A 156 -9.43 5.35 6.25
CA THR A 156 -9.13 3.91 6.39
C THR A 156 -7.63 3.62 6.54
N GLY A 157 -6.76 4.50 6.01
CA GLY A 157 -5.31 4.40 6.17
C GLY A 157 -4.82 4.55 7.61
N THR A 158 -5.62 5.19 8.49
CA THR A 158 -5.33 5.29 9.93
C THR A 158 -5.93 4.10 10.72
N GLY A 159 -6.89 3.40 10.14
CA GLY A 159 -7.53 2.24 10.74
C GLY A 159 -8.96 2.50 11.23
N LYS A 160 -9.56 1.48 11.84
CA LYS A 160 -10.98 1.48 12.24
C LYS A 160 -11.37 2.66 13.13
N ALA A 161 -10.55 3.01 14.11
CA ALA A 161 -10.86 4.09 15.05
C ALA A 161 -11.05 5.45 14.33
N ALA A 162 -10.30 5.72 13.26
CA ALA A 162 -10.45 6.94 12.47
C ALA A 162 -11.73 6.93 11.62
N VAL A 163 -12.13 5.77 11.12
CA VAL A 163 -13.44 5.59 10.46
C VAL A 163 -14.57 5.84 11.47
N ASP A 164 -14.46 5.28 12.66
CA ASP A 164 -15.45 5.44 13.73
C ASP A 164 -15.56 6.92 14.17
N GLN A 165 -14.43 7.64 14.30
CA GLN A 165 -14.42 9.08 14.54
C GLN A 165 -15.20 9.83 13.46
N MET A 166 -14.85 9.66 12.19
CA MET A 166 -15.53 10.33 11.07
C MET A 166 -17.04 10.05 11.07
N MET A 167 -17.42 8.80 11.27
CA MET A 167 -18.85 8.43 11.26
C MET A 167 -19.61 8.97 12.46
N ALA A 168 -19.00 9.04 13.64
CA ALA A 168 -19.60 9.67 14.81
C ALA A 168 -19.79 11.18 14.62
N GLU A 169 -18.76 11.87 14.10
CA GLU A 169 -18.84 13.30 13.77
C GLU A 169 -19.95 13.59 12.76
N ARG A 170 -20.10 12.76 11.71
CA ARG A 170 -21.16 12.85 10.71
C ARG A 170 -22.57 12.69 11.29
N GLN A 171 -22.68 11.91 12.36
CA GLN A 171 -23.93 11.72 13.11
C GLN A 171 -24.16 12.79 14.18
N GLY A 172 -23.31 13.80 14.28
CA GLY A 172 -23.38 14.84 15.32
C GLY A 172 -23.05 14.34 16.74
N LYS A 173 -22.39 13.20 16.85
CA LYS A 173 -21.94 12.62 18.14
C LYS A 173 -20.53 13.10 18.49
N THR A 174 -20.19 13.08 19.77
CA THR A 174 -18.82 13.31 20.23
C THR A 174 -18.02 12.02 20.11
N PRO A 175 -17.00 11.95 19.24
CA PRO A 175 -16.17 10.75 19.07
C PRO A 175 -15.04 10.67 20.10
N GLU A 176 -14.44 9.49 20.22
CA GLU A 176 -13.06 9.38 20.65
C GLU A 176 -12.15 9.95 19.53
N MET A 177 -11.32 10.94 19.87
CA MET A 177 -10.50 11.65 18.88
C MET A 177 -9.23 10.88 18.54
N VAL A 178 -9.10 10.50 17.28
CA VAL A 178 -7.88 9.92 16.70
C VAL A 178 -7.05 11.01 16.01
N TYR A 179 -7.73 11.93 15.33
CA TYR A 179 -7.09 13.10 14.76
C TYR A 179 -7.14 14.29 15.73
N PRO A 180 -6.18 15.23 15.65
CA PRO A 180 -6.18 16.41 16.50
C PRO A 180 -7.33 17.40 16.20
N HIS A 181 -7.98 17.24 15.07
CA HIS A 181 -9.10 18.07 14.61
C HIS A 181 -10.23 17.21 14.05
N LYS A 182 -11.43 17.81 13.98
CA LYS A 182 -12.58 17.22 13.29
C LYS A 182 -12.19 16.91 11.84
N ILE A 183 -12.56 15.71 11.38
CA ILE A 183 -12.27 15.26 10.01
C ILE A 183 -13.51 15.32 9.09
N ASP A 184 -14.72 15.08 9.61
CA ASP A 184 -15.92 15.15 8.78
C ASP A 184 -16.14 16.58 8.25
N MET A 185 -16.36 16.71 6.93
CA MET A 185 -16.43 17.98 6.20
C MET A 185 -15.18 18.86 6.31
N ASN A 186 -14.01 18.27 6.51
CA ASN A 186 -12.72 18.96 6.65
C ASN A 186 -11.60 18.22 5.94
N VAL A 187 -10.46 18.87 5.76
CA VAL A 187 -9.22 18.28 5.26
C VAL A 187 -8.08 18.60 6.23
N LEU A 188 -7.23 17.62 6.52
CA LEU A 188 -6.11 17.80 7.44
C LEU A 188 -4.78 17.60 6.70
N PRO A 189 -3.99 18.66 6.44
CA PRO A 189 -2.67 18.55 5.81
C PRO A 189 -1.63 18.04 6.81
N HIS A 190 -1.93 16.94 7.46
CA HIS A 190 -1.16 16.36 8.54
C HIS A 190 -1.44 14.86 8.65
N ILE A 191 -0.49 14.05 8.20
CA ILE A 191 -0.52 12.59 8.33
C ILE A 191 0.79 12.13 8.98
N ASP A 192 0.70 11.42 10.11
CA ASP A 192 1.83 11.00 10.94
C ASP A 192 2.53 12.23 11.59
N VAL A 193 3.65 12.06 12.25
CA VAL A 193 4.33 13.10 13.04
C VAL A 193 5.15 14.06 12.17
N PHE A 194 5.18 15.33 12.54
CA PHE A 194 6.06 16.32 11.92
C PHE A 194 7.53 16.06 12.24
N GLN A 195 8.39 16.36 11.28
CA GLN A 195 9.83 16.26 11.38
C GLN A 195 10.50 17.64 11.42
N PRO A 196 11.77 17.75 11.88
CA PRO A 196 12.46 19.04 11.97
C PRO A 196 12.58 19.81 10.66
N ASN A 197 12.51 19.13 9.52
CA ASN A 197 12.56 19.73 8.17
C ASN A 197 11.20 20.27 7.69
N GLY A 198 10.16 20.23 8.52
CA GLY A 198 8.82 20.68 8.20
C GLY A 198 7.93 19.66 7.48
N TYR A 199 8.48 18.57 6.98
CA TYR A 199 7.71 17.47 6.41
C TYR A 199 7.10 16.60 7.51
N THR A 200 6.02 15.90 7.20
CA THR A 200 5.55 14.80 8.04
C THR A 200 6.32 13.51 7.74
N LYS A 201 6.24 12.53 8.65
CA LYS A 201 6.84 11.21 8.42
C LYS A 201 6.19 10.51 7.20
N GLU A 202 4.90 10.73 6.96
CA GLU A 202 4.20 10.19 5.79
C GLU A 202 4.78 10.75 4.48
N GLU A 203 5.00 12.05 4.40
CA GLU A 203 5.62 12.70 3.25
C GLU A 203 7.03 12.17 3.00
N MET A 204 7.81 11.98 4.06
CA MET A 204 9.15 11.40 3.95
C MET A 204 9.16 9.95 3.49
N LYS A 205 8.12 9.15 3.82
CA LYS A 205 7.95 7.80 3.27
C LYS A 205 7.84 7.86 1.74
N MET A 206 6.94 8.68 1.22
CA MET A 206 6.77 8.82 -0.23
C MET A 206 8.08 9.21 -0.94
N ILE A 207 8.83 10.16 -0.35
CA ILE A 207 10.10 10.61 -0.92
C ILE A 207 11.16 9.49 -0.94
N LYS A 208 11.35 8.82 0.19
CA LYS A 208 12.44 7.83 0.36
C LYS A 208 12.10 6.49 -0.29
N GLU A 209 10.87 6.03 -0.13
CA GLU A 209 10.43 4.74 -0.66
C GLU A 209 10.42 4.76 -2.20
N THR A 210 9.98 5.86 -2.84
CA THR A 210 10.03 6.03 -4.30
C THR A 210 11.45 5.83 -4.83
N LYS A 211 12.45 6.49 -4.24
CA LYS A 211 13.84 6.34 -4.64
C LYS A 211 14.35 4.91 -4.48
N LYS A 212 14.01 4.27 -3.37
CA LYS A 212 14.42 2.89 -3.08
C LYS A 212 13.79 1.89 -4.05
N ILE A 213 12.48 2.01 -4.33
CA ILE A 213 11.78 1.11 -5.25
C ILE A 213 12.31 1.25 -6.68
N PHE A 214 12.56 2.48 -7.13
CA PHE A 214 13.12 2.73 -8.45
C PHE A 214 14.64 2.54 -8.54
N SER A 215 15.30 2.31 -7.41
CA SER A 215 16.78 2.24 -7.32
C SER A 215 17.46 3.45 -7.99
N ASP A 216 16.87 4.66 -7.82
CA ASP A 216 17.33 5.90 -8.43
C ASP A 216 17.26 7.09 -7.44
N ASP A 217 18.38 7.40 -6.82
CA ASP A 217 18.51 8.54 -5.89
C ASP A 217 18.48 9.91 -6.59
N SER A 218 18.65 9.94 -7.92
CA SER A 218 18.66 11.20 -8.71
C SER A 218 17.28 11.82 -8.85
N ILE A 219 16.21 11.04 -8.68
CA ILE A 219 14.82 11.52 -8.79
C ILE A 219 14.54 12.48 -7.63
N GLN A 220 14.11 13.69 -7.98
CA GLN A 220 13.69 14.68 -6.99
C GLN A 220 12.21 14.50 -6.68
N VAL A 221 11.87 14.28 -5.41
CA VAL A 221 10.49 14.06 -4.98
C VAL A 221 10.14 15.03 -3.87
N THR A 222 8.97 15.66 -3.97
CA THR A 222 8.35 16.41 -2.88
C THR A 222 6.88 16.00 -2.76
N SER A 223 6.40 15.94 -1.53
CA SER A 223 5.06 15.44 -1.21
C SER A 223 4.36 16.34 -0.21
N THR A 224 3.05 16.50 -0.38
CA THR A 224 2.15 17.05 0.64
C THR A 224 1.04 16.04 0.87
N THR A 225 0.91 15.55 2.10
CA THR A 225 -0.08 14.51 2.41
C THR A 225 -1.26 15.07 3.20
N VAL A 226 -2.47 14.82 2.70
CA VAL A 226 -3.70 15.37 3.25
C VAL A 226 -4.67 14.24 3.61
N ARG A 227 -5.20 14.23 4.83
CA ARG A 227 -6.28 13.35 5.23
C ARG A 227 -7.62 13.95 4.82
N VAL A 228 -8.47 13.16 4.16
CA VAL A 228 -9.79 13.56 3.69
C VAL A 228 -10.88 12.63 4.23
N PRO A 229 -12.14 13.11 4.41
CA PRO A 229 -13.22 12.33 5.02
C PRO A 229 -13.87 11.35 4.03
N THR A 230 -13.05 10.48 3.44
CA THR A 230 -13.48 9.46 2.45
C THR A 230 -13.17 8.06 2.94
N ILE A 231 -13.88 7.08 2.36
CA ILE A 231 -13.63 5.65 2.48
C ILE A 231 -13.46 5.11 1.05
N GLY A 232 -12.63 4.07 0.87
CA GLY A 232 -12.53 3.34 -0.38
C GLY A 232 -11.35 3.70 -1.27
N GLY A 233 -10.39 4.46 -0.76
CA GLY A 233 -9.14 4.65 -1.49
C GLY A 233 -8.48 6.01 -1.27
N HIS A 234 -7.22 6.07 -1.68
CA HIS A 234 -6.42 7.29 -1.74
C HIS A 234 -6.41 7.85 -3.15
N SER A 235 -6.44 9.17 -3.24
CA SER A 235 -6.27 9.88 -4.51
C SER A 235 -4.99 10.71 -4.47
N GLU A 236 -4.38 10.95 -5.64
CA GLU A 236 -3.14 11.70 -5.77
C GLU A 236 -3.17 12.59 -7.00
N ALA A 237 -2.83 13.87 -6.80
CA ALA A 237 -2.48 14.77 -7.89
C ALA A 237 -0.96 14.70 -8.08
N VAL A 238 -0.52 14.17 -9.20
CA VAL A 238 0.89 13.99 -9.53
C VAL A 238 1.27 14.90 -10.69
N ASN A 239 2.35 15.66 -10.48
CA ASN A 239 3.03 16.43 -11.52
C ASN A 239 4.43 15.83 -11.67
N VAL A 240 4.72 15.25 -12.83
CA VAL A 240 5.96 14.52 -13.09
C VAL A 240 6.71 15.14 -14.26
N GLU A 241 7.96 15.55 -14.01
CA GLU A 241 8.91 16.04 -15.01
C GLU A 241 9.76 14.87 -15.51
N PHE A 242 9.75 14.63 -16.82
CA PHE A 242 10.56 13.61 -17.48
C PHE A 242 11.91 14.16 -17.95
N LYS A 243 12.87 13.26 -18.19
CA LYS A 243 14.16 13.57 -18.79
C LYS A 243 14.06 13.84 -20.30
N GLN A 244 12.99 13.34 -20.93
CA GLN A 244 12.71 13.47 -22.37
C GLN A 244 11.30 14.02 -22.58
N ASP A 245 11.06 14.64 -23.73
CA ASP A 245 9.70 15.04 -24.12
C ASP A 245 8.84 13.80 -24.45
N PHE A 246 7.53 13.94 -24.39
CA PHE A 246 6.57 12.85 -24.53
C PHE A 246 5.39 13.24 -25.42
N ASP A 247 4.75 12.24 -26.00
CA ASP A 247 3.45 12.36 -26.66
C ASP A 247 2.34 11.85 -25.73
N LEU A 248 1.22 12.58 -25.62
CA LEU A 248 0.11 12.18 -24.73
C LEU A 248 -0.58 10.89 -25.18
N ALA A 249 -0.64 10.62 -26.47
CA ALA A 249 -1.22 9.38 -26.98
C ALA A 249 -0.32 8.18 -26.65
N GLU A 250 1.02 8.36 -26.74
CA GLU A 250 1.98 7.34 -26.30
C GLU A 250 1.90 7.11 -24.79
N VAL A 251 1.81 8.17 -23.98
CA VAL A 251 1.61 8.06 -22.51
C VAL A 251 0.35 7.24 -22.20
N ARG A 252 -0.77 7.55 -22.84
CA ARG A 252 -2.02 6.81 -22.64
C ARG A 252 -1.84 5.34 -23.01
N SER A 253 -1.26 5.05 -24.17
CA SER A 253 -1.05 3.68 -24.64
C SER A 253 -0.14 2.88 -23.69
N LEU A 254 0.92 3.50 -23.16
CA LEU A 254 1.80 2.86 -22.17
C LEU A 254 1.05 2.48 -20.90
N LEU A 255 0.19 3.37 -20.41
CA LEU A 255 -0.61 3.13 -19.20
C LEU A 255 -1.70 2.08 -19.44
N GLU A 256 -2.39 2.10 -20.58
CA GLU A 256 -3.45 1.13 -20.94
C GLU A 256 -2.90 -0.30 -21.10
N ASN A 257 -1.62 -0.45 -21.45
CA ASN A 257 -0.96 -1.75 -21.60
C ASN A 257 -0.16 -2.19 -20.37
N ALA A 258 -0.10 -1.37 -19.33
CA ALA A 258 0.66 -1.70 -18.12
C ALA A 258 -0.15 -2.60 -17.17
N PRO A 259 0.47 -3.64 -16.59
CA PRO A 259 -0.23 -4.51 -15.66
C PRO A 259 -0.67 -3.76 -14.39
N GLY A 260 -1.88 -4.06 -13.91
CA GLY A 260 -2.43 -3.48 -12.69
C GLY A 260 -2.90 -2.03 -12.82
N ILE A 261 -2.95 -1.46 -14.05
CA ILE A 261 -3.41 -0.09 -14.32
C ILE A 261 -4.68 -0.10 -15.17
N ILE A 262 -5.64 0.74 -14.80
CA ILE A 262 -6.82 1.03 -15.61
C ILE A 262 -6.87 2.53 -15.90
N VAL A 263 -6.89 2.91 -17.16
CA VAL A 263 -7.05 4.30 -17.60
C VAL A 263 -8.54 4.67 -17.63
N GLN A 264 -8.94 5.63 -16.80
CA GLN A 264 -10.28 6.24 -16.79
C GLN A 264 -10.12 7.73 -17.08
N ASP A 265 -10.12 8.10 -18.34
CA ASP A 265 -9.81 9.46 -18.78
C ASP A 265 -10.59 9.86 -20.02
N ASP A 266 -11.86 10.18 -19.80
CA ASP A 266 -12.77 10.77 -20.80
C ASP A 266 -13.46 12.02 -20.16
N PRO A 267 -12.77 13.16 -20.12
CA PRO A 267 -13.29 14.38 -19.52
C PRO A 267 -14.58 14.90 -20.17
N ALA A 268 -14.80 14.61 -21.47
CA ALA A 268 -16.01 15.04 -22.17
C ALA A 268 -17.27 14.36 -21.62
N ASN A 269 -17.12 13.13 -21.13
CA ASN A 269 -18.20 12.35 -20.51
C ASN A 269 -18.07 12.27 -18.98
N PHE A 270 -17.26 13.14 -18.35
CA PHE A 270 -17.01 13.19 -16.90
C PHE A 270 -16.46 11.88 -16.33
N VAL A 271 -15.72 11.10 -17.13
CA VAL A 271 -15.08 9.85 -16.68
C VAL A 271 -13.68 10.15 -16.19
N TYR A 272 -13.45 9.92 -14.91
CA TYR A 272 -12.15 10.07 -14.22
C TYR A 272 -12.12 9.20 -12.96
N PRO A 273 -10.93 8.83 -12.44
CA PRO A 273 -10.84 7.99 -11.26
C PRO A 273 -11.38 8.67 -10.00
N MET A 274 -12.14 7.91 -9.21
CA MET A 274 -12.67 8.35 -7.91
C MET A 274 -12.55 7.23 -6.87
N PRO A 275 -12.35 7.55 -5.57
CA PRO A 275 -12.27 6.54 -4.51
C PRO A 275 -13.46 5.58 -4.45
N ILE A 276 -14.67 6.09 -4.70
CA ILE A 276 -15.91 5.29 -4.70
C ILE A 276 -15.90 4.17 -5.77
N HIS A 277 -15.19 4.36 -6.88
CA HIS A 277 -15.08 3.38 -7.95
C HIS A 277 -13.88 2.46 -7.79
N ALA A 278 -12.84 2.93 -7.09
CA ALA A 278 -11.64 2.14 -6.79
C ALA A 278 -11.83 1.22 -5.58
N HIS A 279 -12.85 1.46 -4.76
CA HIS A 279 -13.11 0.67 -3.56
C HIS A 279 -13.30 -0.81 -3.86
N LYS A 280 -12.57 -1.67 -3.13
CA LYS A 280 -12.56 -3.13 -3.32
C LYS A 280 -12.06 -3.56 -4.72
N LYS A 281 -11.22 -2.75 -5.34
CA LYS A 281 -10.53 -3.09 -6.59
C LYS A 281 -9.03 -3.22 -6.36
N ASP A 282 -8.40 -4.11 -7.10
CA ASP A 282 -6.96 -4.36 -7.00
C ASP A 282 -6.13 -3.47 -7.92
N GLU A 283 -6.77 -2.84 -8.90
CA GLU A 283 -6.10 -2.02 -9.88
C GLU A 283 -5.85 -0.59 -9.37
N VAL A 284 -4.87 0.05 -9.98
CA VAL A 284 -4.60 1.49 -9.88
C VAL A 284 -5.27 2.19 -11.05
N PHE A 285 -6.13 3.14 -10.74
CA PHE A 285 -6.88 3.92 -11.75
C PHE A 285 -6.14 5.22 -12.04
N VAL A 286 -5.95 5.52 -13.32
CA VAL A 286 -5.23 6.71 -13.78
C VAL A 286 -6.10 7.52 -14.75
N GLY A 287 -6.10 8.83 -14.60
CA GLY A 287 -6.82 9.72 -15.50
C GLY A 287 -6.36 11.18 -15.37
N ARG A 288 -7.12 12.10 -16.00
CA ARG A 288 -6.79 13.51 -16.04
C ARG A 288 -5.38 13.77 -16.61
N LEU A 289 -5.00 12.96 -17.61
CA LEU A 289 -3.73 13.05 -18.30
C LEU A 289 -3.66 14.33 -19.15
N ARG A 290 -2.71 15.19 -18.87
CA ARG A 290 -2.53 16.42 -19.60
C ARG A 290 -1.10 16.97 -19.43
N ARG A 291 -0.60 17.65 -20.44
CA ARG A 291 0.66 18.39 -20.32
C ARG A 291 0.55 19.49 -19.27
N ASP A 292 1.64 19.77 -18.60
CA ASP A 292 1.79 20.99 -17.79
C ASP A 292 2.32 22.09 -18.73
N GLU A 293 1.49 23.10 -19.02
CA GLU A 293 1.87 24.19 -19.91
C GLU A 293 2.89 25.15 -19.28
N SER A 294 3.07 25.09 -17.97
CA SER A 294 4.00 25.95 -17.22
C SER A 294 5.41 25.39 -17.13
N GLN A 295 5.62 24.11 -17.45
CA GLN A 295 6.90 23.42 -17.28
C GLN A 295 7.16 22.43 -18.43
N PRO A 296 8.32 22.52 -19.12
CA PRO A 296 8.67 21.57 -20.19
C PRO A 296 8.70 20.11 -19.69
N ASN A 297 8.41 19.18 -20.61
CA ASN A 297 8.49 17.73 -20.37
C ASN A 297 7.70 17.24 -19.15
N THR A 298 6.65 17.94 -18.75
CA THR A 298 5.92 17.69 -17.50
C THR A 298 4.49 17.29 -17.77
N LEU A 299 4.10 16.19 -17.13
CA LEU A 299 2.77 15.59 -17.16
C LEU A 299 2.04 15.81 -15.84
N ASN A 300 0.79 16.23 -15.91
CA ASN A 300 -0.15 16.17 -14.79
C ASN A 300 -1.03 14.94 -14.94
N MET A 301 -1.22 14.19 -13.85
CA MET A 301 -2.09 13.02 -13.80
C MET A 301 -2.81 12.91 -12.45
N TRP A 302 -3.90 12.17 -12.44
CA TRP A 302 -4.69 11.85 -11.25
C TRP A 302 -4.71 10.34 -11.07
N ILE A 303 -4.31 9.86 -9.88
CA ILE A 303 -4.18 8.44 -9.56
C ILE A 303 -5.09 8.12 -8.40
N VAL A 304 -5.82 7.02 -8.47
CA VAL A 304 -6.66 6.52 -7.38
C VAL A 304 -6.50 5.02 -7.23
N ALA A 305 -6.35 4.54 -6.00
CA ALA A 305 -6.39 3.12 -5.71
C ALA A 305 -6.97 2.84 -4.32
N ASP A 306 -7.53 1.67 -4.10
CA ASP A 306 -7.92 1.26 -2.76
C ASP A 306 -6.67 1.01 -1.90
N ASN A 307 -6.53 1.81 -0.85
CA ASN A 307 -5.37 1.79 0.03
C ASN A 307 -5.27 0.53 0.90
N LEU A 308 -6.36 -0.21 1.07
CA LEU A 308 -6.38 -1.49 1.77
C LEU A 308 -6.08 -2.66 0.81
N ARG A 309 -6.40 -2.50 -0.49
CA ARG A 309 -6.17 -3.46 -1.56
C ARG A 309 -4.76 -3.31 -2.14
N LYS A 310 -4.62 -2.72 -3.31
CA LYS A 310 -3.28 -2.53 -3.93
C LYS A 310 -2.31 -1.81 -3.00
N GLY A 311 -2.81 -0.87 -2.19
CA GLY A 311 -1.99 -0.15 -1.21
C GLY A 311 -1.46 -1.00 -0.04
N ALA A 312 -1.97 -2.22 0.16
CA ALA A 312 -1.57 -3.07 1.30
C ALA A 312 -1.76 -4.57 1.00
N ALA A 313 -2.99 -5.09 1.12
CA ALA A 313 -3.28 -6.52 1.08
C ALA A 313 -2.91 -7.16 -0.25
N THR A 314 -3.38 -6.60 -1.36
CA THR A 314 -3.12 -7.15 -2.70
C THR A 314 -1.64 -7.16 -3.02
N ASN A 315 -0.92 -6.06 -2.75
CA ASN A 315 0.52 -6.03 -2.99
C ASN A 315 1.28 -7.08 -2.16
N ALA A 316 0.86 -7.28 -0.89
CA ALA A 316 1.47 -8.31 -0.03
C ALA A 316 1.16 -9.75 -0.51
N VAL A 317 -0.07 -10.00 -0.96
CA VAL A 317 -0.46 -11.32 -1.53
C VAL A 317 0.28 -11.56 -2.85
N GLN A 318 0.39 -10.58 -3.73
CA GLN A 318 1.17 -10.67 -4.96
C GLN A 318 2.66 -10.94 -4.71
N ILE A 319 3.25 -10.39 -3.64
CA ILE A 319 4.62 -10.78 -3.22
C ILE A 319 4.65 -12.27 -2.83
N ALA A 320 3.65 -12.75 -2.10
CA ALA A 320 3.56 -14.16 -1.72
C ALA A 320 3.38 -15.08 -2.93
N GLU A 321 2.56 -14.69 -3.90
CA GLU A 321 2.39 -15.38 -5.19
C GLU A 321 3.72 -15.48 -5.94
N TYR A 322 4.44 -14.37 -6.05
CA TYR A 322 5.76 -14.34 -6.68
C TYR A 322 6.75 -15.30 -6.01
N LEU A 323 6.74 -15.37 -4.67
CA LEU A 323 7.61 -16.30 -3.93
C LEU A 323 7.31 -17.77 -4.27
N LEU A 324 6.03 -18.14 -4.40
CA LEU A 324 5.60 -19.49 -4.78
C LEU A 324 5.96 -19.83 -6.23
N GLU A 325 5.61 -18.94 -7.16
CA GLU A 325 5.86 -19.13 -8.59
C GLU A 325 7.36 -19.32 -8.90
N ASN A 326 8.21 -18.62 -8.15
CA ASN A 326 9.66 -18.66 -8.33
C ASN A 326 10.37 -19.64 -7.38
N LYS A 327 9.62 -20.45 -6.60
CA LYS A 327 10.15 -21.47 -5.67
C LYS A 327 11.16 -20.89 -4.66
N LEU A 328 10.85 -19.73 -4.12
CA LEU A 328 11.67 -19.03 -3.12
C LEU A 328 11.27 -19.39 -1.67
N VAL A 329 10.22 -20.18 -1.53
CA VAL A 329 9.68 -20.74 -0.27
C VAL A 329 9.35 -22.21 -0.43
#